data_f1c018218db3ea9ad1ac8e193d043f32
#
_entry.id   f1c018218db3ea9ad1ac8e193d043f32
#
_cell.length_a   1.000
_cell.length_b   1.000
_cell.length_c   1.000
_cell.angle_alpha   90.00
_cell.angle_beta   90.00
_cell.angle_gamma   90.00
#
_symmetry.space_group_name_H-M   'P 1'
#
loop_
_entity.id
_entity.type
_entity.pdbx_description
1 polymer ?
#
loop_
_entity_poly.entity_id
_entity_poly.type
_entity_poly.pdbx_seq_one_letter_code
_entity_poly.pdbx_strand_id
1 'polypeptide(L)'
;MKHVGKWIVVFAIFAALGVFASCKSTKRGSGLAEYRYVMSAGDKSGYTFYRFYANKTFSRGAYGRDGARSGEIETERGTYSGDAQADGELTLTVTSTFNALKGVWLSVSSTDAERGKISGDTFDFNGIGYVKYGGKSEAAR
;
A
#
# COMPACT_ATOMS: atom_id res chain seq x y z
N MET A 1 55.30 -6.00 -13.27
CA MET A 1 54.13 -5.23 -13.70
C MET A 1 52.97 -6.06 -14.27
N LYS A 2 52.90 -7.36 -14.06
CA LYS A 2 51.84 -8.22 -14.60
C LYS A 2 50.65 -8.49 -13.62
N HIS A 3 50.66 -7.91 -12.42
CA HIS A 3 49.65 -8.21 -11.40
C HIS A 3 48.61 -7.10 -11.16
N VAL A 4 48.74 -5.93 -11.78
CA VAL A 4 47.83 -4.81 -11.56
C VAL A 4 46.49 -5.01 -12.28
N GLY A 5 46.47 -5.73 -13.41
CA GLY A 5 45.27 -5.96 -14.18
C GLY A 5 44.24 -6.92 -13.56
N LYS A 6 44.69 -7.84 -12.70
CA LYS A 6 43.78 -8.83 -12.05
C LYS A 6 42.98 -8.24 -10.90
N TRP A 7 43.51 -7.23 -10.22
CA TRP A 7 42.85 -6.59 -9.08
C TRP A 7 41.71 -5.64 -9.52
N ILE A 8 41.87 -5.01 -10.69
CA ILE A 8 40.85 -4.09 -11.22
C ILE A 8 39.62 -4.85 -11.64
N VAL A 9 39.76 -6.05 -12.20
CA VAL A 9 38.60 -6.88 -12.61
C VAL A 9 37.81 -7.38 -11.39
N VAL A 10 38.50 -7.70 -10.28
CA VAL A 10 37.84 -8.16 -9.07
C VAL A 10 37.06 -7.01 -8.41
N PHE A 11 37.58 -5.79 -8.40
CA PHE A 11 36.84 -4.62 -7.89
C PHE A 11 35.63 -4.25 -8.75
N ALA A 12 35.72 -4.39 -10.05
CA ALA A 12 34.59 -4.15 -10.96
C ALA A 12 33.44 -5.15 -10.74
N ILE A 13 33.74 -6.42 -10.44
CA ILE A 13 32.73 -7.44 -10.14
C ILE A 13 32.05 -7.17 -8.79
N PHE A 14 32.79 -6.70 -7.78
CA PHE A 14 32.20 -6.34 -6.48
C PHE A 14 31.34 -5.08 -6.57
N ALA A 15 31.69 -4.10 -7.38
CA ALA A 15 30.87 -2.92 -7.62
C ALA A 15 29.56 -3.27 -8.37
N ALA A 16 29.60 -4.18 -9.33
CA ALA A 16 28.40 -4.64 -10.05
C ALA A 16 27.43 -5.42 -9.13
N LEU A 17 27.93 -6.25 -8.24
CA LEU A 17 27.12 -6.95 -7.24
C LEU A 17 26.51 -6.02 -6.19
N GLY A 18 27.18 -4.93 -5.84
CA GLY A 18 26.69 -3.91 -4.92
C GLY A 18 25.48 -3.14 -5.47
N VAL A 19 25.43 -2.93 -6.79
CA VAL A 19 24.30 -2.21 -7.44
C VAL A 19 23.02 -3.05 -7.45
N PHE A 20 23.10 -4.37 -7.58
CA PHE A 20 21.93 -5.24 -7.52
C PHE A 20 21.35 -5.39 -6.10
N ALA A 21 22.15 -5.14 -5.07
CA ALA A 21 21.68 -5.18 -3.69
C ALA A 21 20.87 -3.94 -3.29
N SER A 22 20.91 -2.84 -4.05
CA SER A 22 20.18 -1.61 -3.75
C SER A 22 18.79 -1.52 -4.41
N CYS A 23 18.37 -2.50 -5.23
CA CYS A 23 16.99 -2.68 -5.68
C CYS A 23 16.10 -3.25 -4.59
N LYS A 24 16.20 -2.73 -3.38
CA LYS A 24 15.49 -3.27 -2.25
C LYS A 24 14.46 -2.36 -1.72
N SER A 25 13.25 -2.91 -1.70
CA SER A 25 12.13 -2.45 -0.91
C SER A 25 12.07 -0.93 -0.83
N THR A 26 11.26 -0.33 -1.67
CA THR A 26 10.64 0.94 -1.31
C THR A 26 10.19 0.80 0.14
N LYS A 27 10.96 1.36 1.08
CA LYS A 27 10.57 1.44 2.48
C LYS A 27 9.20 2.04 2.46
N ARG A 28 8.19 1.29 2.90
CA ARG A 28 6.87 1.86 3.14
C ARG A 28 7.10 3.05 4.05
N GLY A 29 6.63 4.21 3.64
CA GLY A 29 6.64 5.39 4.50
C GLY A 29 5.91 5.06 5.81
N SER A 30 6.13 5.84 6.85
CA SER A 30 5.33 5.72 8.08
C SER A 30 3.85 5.87 7.73
N GLY A 31 3.01 5.03 8.30
CA GLY A 31 1.56 5.10 8.16
C GLY A 31 1.05 6.46 8.64
N LEU A 32 0.26 7.13 7.81
CA LEU A 32 -0.28 8.46 8.07
C LEU A 32 -1.74 8.39 8.48
N ALA A 33 -2.53 7.62 7.73
CA ALA A 33 -3.95 7.42 7.99
C ALA A 33 -4.41 6.06 7.45
N GLU A 34 -5.36 5.46 8.11
CA GLU A 34 -6.06 4.25 7.67
C GLU A 34 -7.56 4.47 7.76
N TYR A 35 -8.27 4.07 6.72
CA TYR A 35 -9.72 4.12 6.64
C TYR A 35 -10.25 2.72 6.35
N ARG A 36 -11.30 2.30 7.04
CA ARG A 36 -11.89 0.96 6.93
C ARG A 36 -13.37 1.00 6.63
N TYR A 37 -13.81 0.10 5.79
CA TYR A 37 -15.21 -0.26 5.64
C TYR A 37 -15.42 -1.66 6.22
N VAL A 38 -16.15 -1.74 7.33
CA VAL A 38 -16.40 -2.99 8.06
C VAL A 38 -17.58 -3.71 7.45
N MET A 39 -17.39 -4.97 7.13
CA MET A 39 -18.44 -5.88 6.67
C MET A 39 -18.72 -6.90 7.76
N SER A 40 -19.98 -7.05 8.12
CA SER A 40 -20.40 -8.05 9.09
C SER A 40 -21.56 -8.85 8.52
N ALA A 41 -21.42 -10.16 8.43
CA ALA A 41 -22.46 -11.07 7.94
C ALA A 41 -22.40 -12.38 8.75
N GLY A 42 -23.23 -12.51 9.77
CA GLY A 42 -23.25 -13.66 10.67
C GLY A 42 -21.91 -13.86 11.38
N ASP A 43 -21.37 -15.07 11.33
CA ASP A 43 -20.07 -15.40 11.95
C ASP A 43 -18.85 -14.92 11.15
N LYS A 44 -19.08 -14.29 9.99
CA LYS A 44 -18.03 -13.75 9.13
C LYS A 44 -17.90 -12.27 9.39
N SER A 45 -16.72 -11.86 9.78
CA SER A 45 -16.37 -10.46 9.93
C SER A 45 -15.16 -10.14 9.08
N GLY A 46 -15.17 -8.95 8.49
CA GLY A 46 -14.08 -8.51 7.67
C GLY A 46 -14.14 -7.00 7.48
N TYR A 47 -13.11 -6.48 6.88
CA TYR A 47 -13.10 -5.08 6.44
C TYR A 47 -12.27 -4.94 5.17
N THR A 48 -12.60 -3.96 4.38
CA THR A 48 -11.72 -3.43 3.35
C THR A 48 -11.06 -2.16 3.88
N PHE A 49 -9.85 -1.86 3.41
CA PHE A 49 -9.10 -0.73 3.92
C PHE A 49 -8.39 0.04 2.82
N TYR A 50 -8.19 1.33 3.10
CA TYR A 50 -7.22 2.21 2.46
C TYR A 50 -6.22 2.69 3.50
N ARG A 51 -4.94 2.55 3.20
CA ARG A 51 -3.84 2.94 4.06
C ARG A 51 -2.96 3.93 3.33
N PHE A 52 -2.85 5.14 3.86
CA PHE A 52 -2.07 6.22 3.28
C PHE A 52 -0.76 6.41 4.05
N TYR A 53 0.32 6.62 3.32
CA TYR A 53 1.66 6.77 3.89
C TYR A 53 2.21 8.19 3.65
N ALA A 54 3.11 8.63 4.51
CA ALA A 54 3.68 9.98 4.46
C ALA A 54 4.48 10.27 3.18
N ASN A 55 5.01 9.24 2.53
CA ASN A 55 5.72 9.33 1.25
C ASN A 55 4.79 9.43 0.02
N LYS A 56 3.51 9.75 0.22
CA LYS A 56 2.49 9.83 -0.83
C LYS A 56 2.22 8.52 -1.58
N THR A 57 2.48 7.40 -0.94
CA THR A 57 2.02 6.08 -1.42
C THR A 57 0.79 5.63 -0.64
N PHE A 58 0.00 4.75 -1.23
CA PHE A 58 -1.12 4.10 -0.56
C PHE A 58 -1.12 2.60 -0.82
N SER A 59 -1.81 1.87 0.04
CA SER A 59 -2.22 0.49 -0.21
C SER A 59 -3.70 0.33 0.08
N ARG A 60 -4.35 -0.57 -0.65
CA ARG A 60 -5.71 -1.02 -0.37
C ARG A 60 -5.78 -2.53 -0.33
N GLY A 61 -6.70 -3.06 0.43
CA GLY A 61 -6.86 -4.48 0.58
C GLY A 61 -8.05 -4.85 1.45
N ALA A 62 -8.04 -6.08 1.92
CA ALA A 62 -9.10 -6.62 2.75
C ALA A 62 -8.53 -7.49 3.86
N TYR A 63 -9.23 -7.50 4.98
CA TYR A 63 -9.11 -8.50 6.02
C TYR A 63 -10.37 -9.37 6.01
N GLY A 64 -10.18 -10.65 6.06
CA GLY A 64 -11.28 -11.60 6.18
C GLY A 64 -10.98 -12.65 7.24
N ARG A 65 -12.04 -13.06 7.92
CA ARG A 65 -12.04 -14.23 8.80
C ARG A 65 -13.06 -15.23 8.25
N ASP A 66 -12.57 -16.38 7.81
CA ASP A 66 -13.40 -17.47 7.32
C ASP A 66 -12.89 -18.78 7.97
N GLY A 67 -13.62 -19.23 8.98
CA GLY A 67 -13.23 -20.40 9.77
C GLY A 67 -11.85 -20.28 10.41
N ALA A 68 -10.96 -21.22 10.09
CA ALA A 68 -9.59 -21.27 10.62
C ALA A 68 -8.61 -20.31 9.91
N ARG A 69 -9.03 -19.64 8.84
CA ARG A 69 -8.19 -18.69 8.08
C ARG A 69 -8.60 -17.28 8.42
N SER A 70 -7.66 -16.52 8.93
CA SER A 70 -7.82 -15.10 9.12
C SER A 70 -6.56 -14.39 8.65
N GLY A 71 -6.72 -13.25 7.98
CA GLY A 71 -5.57 -12.48 7.53
C GLY A 71 -5.93 -11.27 6.72
N GLU A 72 -4.99 -10.35 6.69
CA GLU A 72 -5.03 -9.15 5.88
C GLU A 72 -4.25 -9.38 4.59
N ILE A 73 -4.85 -9.05 3.47
CA ILE A 73 -4.23 -9.14 2.15
C ILE A 73 -4.28 -7.76 1.50
N GLU A 74 -3.14 -7.21 1.14
CA GLU A 74 -3.08 -6.06 0.25
C GLU A 74 -3.31 -6.52 -1.19
N THR A 75 -4.22 -5.84 -1.88
CA THR A 75 -4.59 -6.16 -3.26
C THR A 75 -4.02 -5.18 -4.25
N GLU A 76 -3.80 -3.93 -3.84
CA GLU A 76 -3.29 -2.88 -4.70
C GLU A 76 -2.40 -1.90 -3.94
N ARG A 77 -1.49 -1.29 -4.69
CA ARG A 77 -0.59 -0.23 -4.24
C ARG A 77 -0.51 0.86 -5.29
N GLY A 78 -0.24 2.07 -4.83
CA GLY A 78 -0.08 3.19 -5.74
C GLY A 78 0.42 4.44 -5.06
N THR A 79 0.25 5.56 -5.75
CA THR A 79 0.56 6.89 -5.27
C THR A 79 -0.71 7.72 -5.12
N TYR A 80 -0.67 8.74 -4.28
CA TYR A 80 -1.79 9.66 -4.14
C TYR A 80 -1.31 11.11 -4.06
N SER A 81 -2.20 12.02 -4.43
CA SER A 81 -2.05 13.45 -4.20
C SER A 81 -3.20 13.98 -3.34
N GLY A 82 -2.98 15.10 -2.66
CA GLY A 82 -3.87 15.64 -1.64
C GLY A 82 -3.36 15.38 -0.23
N ASP A 83 -4.17 15.69 0.77
CA ASP A 83 -3.86 15.49 2.19
C ASP A 83 -4.76 14.41 2.77
N ALA A 84 -4.17 13.26 3.13
CA ALA A 84 -4.90 12.12 3.68
C ALA A 84 -5.37 12.31 5.14
N GLN A 85 -5.04 13.43 5.77
CA GLN A 85 -5.43 13.76 7.14
C GLN A 85 -6.40 14.93 7.26
N ALA A 86 -6.67 15.62 6.15
CA ALA A 86 -7.55 16.77 6.12
C ALA A 86 -8.71 16.57 5.14
N ASP A 87 -9.79 17.32 5.35
CA ASP A 87 -10.92 17.36 4.42
C ASP A 87 -10.48 17.81 3.04
N GLY A 88 -10.95 17.12 2.02
CA GLY A 88 -10.63 17.44 0.63
C GLY A 88 -10.59 16.24 -0.28
N GLU A 89 -10.26 16.48 -1.52
CA GLU A 89 -10.14 15.42 -2.53
C GLU A 89 -8.76 14.77 -2.50
N LEU A 90 -8.76 13.46 -2.65
CA LEU A 90 -7.57 12.65 -2.93
C LEU A 90 -7.65 12.11 -4.35
N THR A 91 -6.54 12.18 -5.06
CA THR A 91 -6.38 11.51 -6.35
C THR A 91 -5.43 10.33 -6.19
N LEU A 92 -5.91 9.15 -6.56
CA LEU A 92 -5.21 7.88 -6.38
C LEU A 92 -4.80 7.33 -7.75
N THR A 93 -3.56 6.88 -7.87
CA THR A 93 -3.06 6.20 -9.08
C THR A 93 -2.50 4.85 -8.69
N VAL A 94 -3.14 3.78 -9.15
CA VAL A 94 -2.68 2.41 -8.91
C VAL A 94 -1.45 2.13 -9.75
N THR A 95 -0.39 1.63 -9.13
CA THR A 95 0.86 1.26 -9.80
C THR A 95 1.15 -0.23 -9.76
N SER A 96 0.51 -0.96 -8.86
CA SER A 96 0.70 -2.40 -8.73
C SER A 96 -0.57 -3.08 -8.21
N THR A 97 -0.85 -4.27 -8.72
CA THR A 97 -1.92 -5.16 -8.25
C THR A 97 -1.34 -6.51 -7.84
N PHE A 98 -1.93 -7.11 -6.82
CA PHE A 98 -1.52 -8.44 -6.34
C PHE A 98 -2.27 -9.54 -7.07
N ASN A 99 -1.55 -10.43 -7.73
CA ASN A 99 -2.12 -11.63 -8.32
C ASN A 99 -2.11 -12.76 -7.29
N ALA A 100 -3.25 -13.01 -6.67
CA ALA A 100 -3.38 -14.01 -5.61
C ALA A 100 -3.13 -15.45 -6.08
N LEU A 101 -3.41 -15.77 -7.35
CA LEU A 101 -3.18 -17.11 -7.92
C LEU A 101 -1.69 -17.40 -8.08
N LYS A 102 -0.91 -16.39 -8.40
CA LYS A 102 0.54 -16.51 -8.61
C LYS A 102 1.36 -16.07 -7.40
N GLY A 103 0.74 -15.40 -6.41
CA GLY A 103 1.42 -14.87 -5.24
C GLY A 103 2.41 -13.75 -5.55
N VAL A 104 2.22 -12.99 -6.64
CA VAL A 104 3.15 -11.97 -7.11
C VAL A 104 2.47 -10.62 -7.34
N TRP A 105 3.24 -9.55 -7.19
CA TRP A 105 2.83 -8.20 -7.56
C TRP A 105 3.08 -7.96 -9.04
N LEU A 106 2.07 -7.44 -9.72
CA LEU A 106 2.15 -7.04 -11.13
C LEU A 106 2.13 -5.52 -11.23
N SER A 107 3.05 -4.97 -12.02
CA SER A 107 3.03 -3.55 -12.36
C SER A 107 1.84 -3.23 -13.26
N VAL A 108 1.17 -2.11 -12.97
CA VAL A 108 0.04 -1.62 -13.75
C VAL A 108 0.46 -0.32 -14.44
N SER A 109 0.27 -0.27 -15.74
CA SER A 109 0.49 0.94 -16.56
C SER A 109 -0.78 1.76 -16.69
N SER A 110 -1.60 1.84 -15.63
CA SER A 110 -2.78 2.68 -15.66
C SER A 110 -2.40 4.14 -15.49
N THR A 111 -2.89 4.98 -16.38
CA THR A 111 -2.86 6.44 -16.26
C THR A 111 -4.15 6.99 -15.67
N ASP A 112 -5.13 6.14 -15.44
CA ASP A 112 -6.42 6.54 -14.93
C ASP A 112 -6.33 6.80 -13.43
N ALA A 113 -6.54 8.05 -13.06
CA ALA A 113 -6.59 8.48 -11.68
C ALA A 113 -7.99 8.30 -11.12
N GLU A 114 -8.10 7.63 -9.99
CA GLU A 114 -9.32 7.47 -9.22
C GLU A 114 -9.44 8.62 -8.22
N ARG A 115 -10.65 9.08 -7.92
CA ARG A 115 -10.88 10.18 -6.97
C ARG A 115 -11.65 9.70 -5.76
N GLY A 116 -11.22 10.14 -4.59
CA GLY A 116 -11.93 9.98 -3.35
C GLY A 116 -11.99 11.31 -2.59
N LYS A 117 -12.85 11.40 -1.59
CA LYS A 117 -13.03 12.61 -0.79
C LYS A 117 -13.00 12.29 0.69
N ILE A 118 -12.22 13.07 1.45
CA ILE A 118 -12.25 13.02 2.91
C ILE A 118 -13.18 14.12 3.42
N SER A 119 -14.05 13.74 4.35
CA SER A 119 -14.93 14.64 5.08
C SER A 119 -14.98 14.17 6.54
N GLY A 120 -14.33 14.89 7.45
CA GLY A 120 -14.16 14.48 8.84
C GLY A 120 -13.39 13.16 8.96
N ASP A 121 -14.01 12.18 9.60
CA ASP A 121 -13.44 10.84 9.79
C ASP A 121 -13.82 9.85 8.67
N THR A 122 -14.41 10.32 7.57
CA THR A 122 -14.87 9.46 6.47
C THR A 122 -14.09 9.74 5.20
N PHE A 123 -13.61 8.69 4.58
CA PHE A 123 -13.09 8.69 3.21
C PHE A 123 -14.14 8.05 2.30
N ASP A 124 -14.78 8.85 1.46
CA ASP A 124 -15.73 8.39 0.44
C ASP A 124 -14.99 8.04 -0.85
N PHE A 125 -15.20 6.83 -1.30
CA PHE A 125 -14.62 6.33 -2.54
C PHE A 125 -15.66 5.49 -3.29
N ASN A 126 -16.02 5.92 -4.48
CA ASN A 126 -17.06 5.28 -5.31
C ASN A 126 -18.41 5.07 -4.58
N GLY A 127 -18.80 6.01 -3.73
CA GLY A 127 -20.05 5.93 -2.96
C GLY A 127 -19.97 5.02 -1.73
N ILE A 128 -18.80 4.54 -1.38
CA ILE A 128 -18.55 3.76 -0.16
C ILE A 128 -17.80 4.64 0.85
N GLY A 129 -18.39 4.83 2.03
CA GLY A 129 -17.78 5.58 3.12
C GLY A 129 -16.90 4.68 3.99
N TYR A 130 -15.59 4.90 3.95
CA TYR A 130 -14.60 4.25 4.81
C TYR A 130 -14.36 5.13 6.04
N VAL A 131 -14.46 4.57 7.24
CA VAL A 131 -14.29 5.30 8.48
C VAL A 131 -12.83 5.22 8.94
N LYS A 132 -12.31 6.33 9.46
CA LYS A 132 -10.93 6.44 9.96
C LYS A 132 -10.72 5.47 11.12
N TYR A 133 -9.75 4.59 10.96
CA TYR A 133 -9.37 3.64 11.99
C TYR A 133 -8.42 4.27 13.00
N GLY A 134 -8.66 4.02 14.31
CA GLY A 134 -7.88 4.62 15.39
C GLY A 134 -8.25 6.08 15.73
N GLY A 135 -9.30 6.62 15.12
CA GLY A 135 -9.90 7.88 15.53
C GLY A 135 -10.73 7.72 16.81
N LYS A 136 -11.01 8.83 17.50
CA LYS A 136 -11.79 8.85 18.78
C LYS A 136 -13.22 8.28 18.68
N SER A 137 -13.72 8.03 17.46
CA SER A 137 -15.06 7.51 17.18
C SER A 137 -15.25 6.03 17.53
N GLU A 138 -14.17 5.26 17.60
CA GLU A 138 -14.25 3.81 17.88
C GLU A 138 -14.32 3.48 19.39
N ALA A 139 -14.00 4.44 20.25
CA ALA A 139 -14.05 4.29 21.72
C ALA A 139 -15.44 4.46 22.33
N ALA A 140 -16.48 4.73 21.54
CA ALA A 140 -17.85 5.05 21.99
C ALA A 140 -18.92 4.04 21.53
N ARG A 141 -18.54 2.80 21.19
CA ARG A 141 -19.52 1.74 20.89
C ARG A 141 -19.23 0.47 21.66
#